data_c90baecba46ed464bf07e15e2cfc69ee
#
_entry.id   c90baecba46ed464bf07e15e2cfc69ee
#
_cell.length_a   1.000
_cell.length_b   1.000
_cell.length_c   1.000
_cell.angle_alpha   90.00
_cell.angle_beta   90.00
_cell.angle_gamma   90.00
#
_symmetry.space_group_name_H-M   'P 1'
#
loop_
_entity.id
_entity.type
_entity.pdbx_description
1 polymer ?
#
loop_
_entity_poly.entity_id
_entity_poly.type
_entity_poly.pdbx_seq_one_letter_code
_entity_poly.pdbx_strand_id
1 'polypeptide(L)'
;MPLKSLVLAILSLTFLSLRAEPISQDPHPQILRVMTYNTWYVFAKGKAEDLGKQWIASQSPDIVALQELTSIQPEKLEQLSASWHHSHSSLLKTQGFSVGLTSRFPITVIEKKVKGMHHGFLHAKVQGLHFFVIHLSPFDWRTRSQEAQTLLGKINPLLQSGQQVIVLGDFNASCSADKKWLDQNTELLNKTAESDHTHAHHQNLKEGKFDYSVMEQFFNAGLIDTTLSFLPDDPSQRLSFPSGILSGKKSAPERGERIDFILSSKKLAQRVHHSKIVTKGIVNQISDHFPVITDFQRPFAQ
;
A
#
# COMPACT_ATOMS: atom_id res chain seq x y z
N MET A 1 39.08 80.93 -8.43
CA MET A 1 37.81 80.25 -8.81
C MET A 1 38.06 78.75 -8.77
N PRO A 2 37.51 78.01 -7.82
CA PRO A 2 37.72 76.56 -7.78
C PRO A 2 36.60 75.78 -8.52
N LEU A 3 37.02 74.80 -9.32
CA LEU A 3 36.18 73.81 -10.02
C LEU A 3 35.50 72.92 -9.00
N LYS A 4 34.21 72.82 -9.10
CA LYS A 4 33.43 71.80 -8.32
C LYS A 4 33.39 70.48 -9.08
N SER A 5 33.97 69.45 -8.50
CA SER A 5 33.87 68.07 -9.00
C SER A 5 32.51 67.49 -8.61
N LEU A 6 31.76 67.08 -9.62
CA LEU A 6 30.49 66.35 -9.48
C LEU A 6 30.76 64.83 -9.36
N VAL A 7 30.52 64.24 -8.23
CA VAL A 7 30.60 62.77 -8.03
C VAL A 7 29.24 62.18 -8.35
N LEU A 8 29.20 61.39 -9.44
CA LEU A 8 28.03 60.63 -9.87
C LEU A 8 28.02 59.29 -9.12
N ALA A 9 27.08 59.12 -8.19
CA ALA A 9 26.86 57.86 -7.52
C ALA A 9 25.97 56.95 -8.41
N ILE A 10 26.52 55.85 -8.91
CA ILE A 10 25.80 54.81 -9.65
C ILE A 10 25.21 53.85 -8.63
N LEU A 11 23.88 53.89 -8.41
CA LEU A 11 23.13 52.87 -7.66
C LEU A 11 22.94 51.67 -8.56
N SER A 12 23.67 50.58 -8.29
CA SER A 12 23.42 49.27 -8.90
C SER A 12 22.25 48.56 -8.17
N LEU A 13 21.07 48.56 -8.80
CA LEU A 13 19.96 47.69 -8.37
C LEU A 13 20.27 46.24 -8.77
N THR A 14 20.61 45.42 -7.81
CA THR A 14 20.63 43.94 -7.99
C THR A 14 19.18 43.42 -7.92
N PHE A 15 18.64 43.08 -9.07
CA PHE A 15 17.39 42.31 -9.13
C PHE A 15 17.66 40.87 -8.63
N LEU A 16 17.24 40.55 -7.41
CA LEU A 16 17.08 39.15 -6.96
C LEU A 16 15.91 38.55 -7.73
N SER A 17 16.19 37.75 -8.78
CA SER A 17 15.18 36.95 -9.41
C SER A 17 14.81 35.81 -8.46
N LEU A 18 13.73 35.92 -7.72
CA LEU A 18 13.06 34.80 -7.09
C LEU A 18 12.62 33.83 -8.22
N ARG A 19 13.39 32.77 -8.44
CA ARG A 19 12.90 31.63 -9.18
C ARG A 19 11.78 31.01 -8.35
N ALA A 20 10.52 31.25 -8.75
CA ALA A 20 9.41 30.46 -8.29
C ALA A 20 9.68 29.00 -8.73
N GLU A 21 9.90 28.11 -7.77
CA GLU A 21 9.87 26.68 -8.06
C GLU A 21 8.51 26.34 -8.67
N PRO A 22 8.45 25.46 -9.71
CA PRO A 22 7.17 25.06 -10.27
C PRO A 22 6.37 24.39 -9.16
N ILE A 23 5.29 25.01 -8.75
CA ILE A 23 4.29 24.44 -7.87
C ILE A 23 3.76 23.20 -8.61
N SER A 24 4.19 22.02 -8.19
CA SER A 24 3.60 20.77 -8.63
C SER A 24 2.10 20.85 -8.31
N GLN A 25 1.28 21.10 -9.32
CA GLN A 25 -0.18 21.18 -9.12
C GLN A 25 -0.65 19.81 -8.65
N ASP A 26 -1.17 19.77 -7.41
CA ASP A 26 -1.83 18.58 -6.85
C ASP A 26 -3.09 18.32 -7.71
N PRO A 27 -3.19 17.18 -8.43
CA PRO A 27 -4.34 16.91 -9.28
C PRO A 27 -5.63 16.74 -8.49
N HIS A 28 -5.53 16.55 -7.17
CA HIS A 28 -6.67 16.32 -6.28
C HIS A 28 -6.51 17.08 -4.95
N PRO A 29 -6.55 18.43 -4.93
CA PRO A 29 -6.20 19.24 -3.75
C PRO A 29 -7.07 18.92 -2.52
N GLN A 30 -8.29 18.42 -2.72
CA GLN A 30 -9.23 18.05 -1.64
C GLN A 30 -9.17 16.57 -1.26
N ILE A 31 -8.39 15.75 -1.97
CA ILE A 31 -8.31 14.30 -1.79
C ILE A 31 -6.86 13.91 -1.57
N LEU A 32 -6.63 12.94 -0.70
CA LEU A 32 -5.40 12.17 -0.62
C LEU A 32 -5.70 10.77 -1.16
N ARG A 33 -5.17 10.45 -2.34
CA ARG A 33 -5.31 9.12 -2.94
C ARG A 33 -4.18 8.21 -2.51
N VAL A 34 -4.53 7.14 -1.80
CA VAL A 34 -3.62 6.12 -1.30
C VAL A 34 -3.86 4.82 -2.06
N MET A 35 -2.78 4.20 -2.51
CA MET A 35 -2.82 2.92 -3.23
C MET A 35 -1.93 1.89 -2.52
N THR A 36 -2.36 0.64 -2.46
CA THR A 36 -1.48 -0.51 -2.20
C THR A 36 -1.52 -1.47 -3.37
N TYR A 37 -0.36 -2.06 -3.73
CA TYR A 37 -0.25 -2.97 -4.84
C TYR A 37 0.90 -3.98 -4.63
N ASN A 38 0.56 -5.25 -4.47
CA ASN A 38 1.54 -6.32 -4.59
C ASN A 38 1.92 -6.46 -6.07
N THR A 39 3.20 -6.30 -6.38
CA THR A 39 3.67 -6.16 -7.77
C THR A 39 4.11 -7.46 -8.43
N TRP A 40 4.05 -8.57 -7.71
CA TRP A 40 4.51 -9.87 -8.19
C TRP A 40 5.92 -9.80 -8.81
N TYR A 41 6.94 -9.71 -7.92
CA TYR A 41 8.34 -9.60 -8.34
C TYR A 41 8.63 -8.41 -9.26
N VAL A 42 8.21 -7.21 -8.83
CA VAL A 42 8.40 -5.95 -9.60
C VAL A 42 7.71 -6.01 -10.96
N PHE A 43 6.38 -6.11 -10.95
CA PHE A 43 5.50 -6.14 -12.14
C PHE A 43 5.75 -7.36 -13.05
N ALA A 44 5.16 -8.50 -12.66
CA ALA A 44 5.25 -9.76 -13.39
C ALA A 44 6.69 -10.18 -13.70
N LYS A 45 7.55 -10.19 -12.67
CA LYS A 45 8.97 -10.54 -12.79
C LYS A 45 9.71 -9.60 -13.76
N GLY A 46 9.36 -8.32 -13.74
CA GLY A 46 9.92 -7.27 -14.61
C GLY A 46 9.30 -7.22 -16.02
N LYS A 47 8.50 -8.20 -16.41
CA LYS A 47 7.95 -8.27 -17.78
C LYS A 47 6.87 -7.22 -18.05
N ALA A 48 6.19 -6.73 -17.03
CA ALA A 48 5.11 -5.76 -17.11
C ALA A 48 5.48 -4.40 -16.46
N GLU A 49 6.77 -4.12 -16.27
CA GLU A 49 7.21 -2.90 -15.58
C GLU A 49 6.68 -1.63 -16.25
N ASP A 50 6.79 -1.50 -17.57
CA ASP A 50 6.32 -0.32 -18.28
C ASP A 50 4.79 -0.19 -18.24
N LEU A 51 4.07 -1.29 -18.30
CA LEU A 51 2.61 -1.29 -18.11
C LEU A 51 2.24 -0.86 -16.70
N GLY A 52 2.94 -1.37 -15.69
CA GLY A 52 2.74 -1.02 -14.29
C GLY A 52 2.98 0.46 -14.03
N LYS A 53 4.08 1.02 -14.55
CA LYS A 53 4.41 2.45 -14.44
C LYS A 53 3.33 3.33 -15.05
N GLN A 54 2.94 3.05 -16.30
CA GLN A 54 1.91 3.82 -17.01
C GLN A 54 0.55 3.72 -16.31
N TRP A 55 0.19 2.52 -15.84
CA TRP A 55 -1.08 2.32 -15.18
C TRP A 55 -1.13 3.07 -13.83
N ILE A 56 -0.09 2.95 -12.98
CA ILE A 56 -0.04 3.68 -11.71
C ILE A 56 -0.10 5.20 -11.96
N ALA A 57 0.67 5.72 -12.93
CA ALA A 57 0.63 7.13 -13.30
C ALA A 57 -0.79 7.59 -13.70
N SER A 58 -1.53 6.77 -14.47
CA SER A 58 -2.89 7.06 -14.91
C SER A 58 -3.91 7.16 -13.75
N GLN A 59 -3.63 6.50 -12.61
CA GLN A 59 -4.46 6.59 -11.41
C GLN A 59 -4.18 7.86 -10.60
N SER A 60 -3.08 8.57 -10.87
CA SER A 60 -2.66 9.80 -10.17
C SER A 60 -2.66 9.63 -8.63
N PRO A 61 -2.03 8.58 -8.06
CA PRO A 61 -1.97 8.42 -6.62
C PRO A 61 -1.09 9.50 -5.99
N ASP A 62 -1.34 9.83 -4.72
CA ASP A 62 -0.48 10.68 -3.91
C ASP A 62 0.52 9.86 -3.11
N ILE A 63 0.13 8.64 -2.72
CA ILE A 63 0.94 7.71 -1.95
C ILE A 63 0.71 6.30 -2.51
N VAL A 64 1.80 5.56 -2.74
CA VAL A 64 1.76 4.16 -3.19
C VAL A 64 2.61 3.29 -2.27
N ALA A 65 1.98 2.28 -1.69
CA ALA A 65 2.63 1.19 -0.99
C ALA A 65 2.75 -0.01 -1.93
N LEU A 66 3.96 -0.54 -2.08
CA LEU A 66 4.26 -1.64 -2.97
C LEU A 66 4.76 -2.85 -2.19
N GLN A 67 4.36 -4.04 -2.58
CA GLN A 67 4.86 -5.31 -2.06
C GLN A 67 5.58 -6.08 -3.16
N GLU A 68 6.36 -7.06 -2.77
CA GLU A 68 7.20 -7.89 -3.66
C GLU A 68 8.20 -7.10 -4.52
N LEU A 69 8.77 -6.05 -3.96
CA LEU A 69 9.91 -5.35 -4.53
C LEU A 69 11.17 -6.22 -4.35
N THR A 70 11.26 -7.29 -5.13
CA THR A 70 12.23 -8.36 -4.92
C THR A 70 13.61 -7.93 -5.36
N SER A 71 14.57 -7.90 -4.39
CA SER A 71 16.00 -7.67 -4.63
C SER A 71 16.34 -6.39 -5.40
N ILE A 72 15.49 -5.36 -5.31
CA ILE A 72 15.80 -4.04 -5.90
C ILE A 72 16.61 -3.19 -4.94
N GLN A 73 17.31 -2.19 -5.50
CA GLN A 73 18.01 -1.14 -4.76
C GLN A 73 17.14 0.11 -4.62
N PRO A 74 17.42 1.00 -3.65
CA PRO A 74 16.66 2.24 -3.46
C PRO A 74 16.53 3.07 -4.74
N GLU A 75 17.61 3.18 -5.53
CA GLU A 75 17.67 3.93 -6.78
C GLU A 75 16.66 3.38 -7.81
N LYS A 76 16.44 2.06 -7.81
CA LYS A 76 15.43 1.46 -8.69
C LYS A 76 14.01 1.86 -8.25
N LEU A 77 13.74 1.92 -6.96
CA LEU A 77 12.44 2.39 -6.45
C LEU A 77 12.24 3.88 -6.77
N GLU A 78 13.28 4.70 -6.68
CA GLU A 78 13.26 6.12 -7.07
C GLU A 78 12.95 6.28 -8.57
N GLN A 79 13.60 5.49 -9.45
CA GLN A 79 13.31 5.49 -10.89
C GLN A 79 11.86 5.07 -11.19
N LEU A 80 11.35 4.03 -10.51
CA LEU A 80 9.97 3.61 -10.63
C LEU A 80 9.03 4.74 -10.18
N SER A 81 9.25 5.30 -8.99
CA SER A 81 8.38 6.33 -8.40
C SER A 81 8.32 7.62 -9.24
N ALA A 82 9.42 8.00 -9.85
CA ALA A 82 9.49 9.15 -10.75
C ALA A 82 8.54 9.02 -11.95
N SER A 83 8.29 7.78 -12.44
CA SER A 83 7.40 7.55 -13.58
C SER A 83 5.91 7.81 -13.28
N TRP A 84 5.51 7.84 -12.01
CA TRP A 84 4.18 8.28 -11.58
C TRP A 84 4.21 9.55 -10.72
N HIS A 85 5.25 10.38 -10.93
CA HIS A 85 5.42 11.73 -10.38
C HIS A 85 5.59 11.77 -8.84
N HIS A 86 6.15 10.73 -8.24
CA HIS A 86 6.54 10.74 -6.83
C HIS A 86 8.01 11.08 -6.68
N SER A 87 8.30 12.13 -5.91
CA SER A 87 9.66 12.62 -5.64
C SER A 87 10.29 11.97 -4.41
N HIS A 88 9.52 11.22 -3.63
CA HIS A 88 9.97 10.60 -2.39
C HIS A 88 9.68 9.11 -2.39
N SER A 89 10.68 8.32 -1.97
CA SER A 89 10.54 6.88 -1.84
C SER A 89 11.30 6.34 -0.64
N SER A 90 10.87 5.20 -0.11
CA SER A 90 11.58 4.46 0.92
C SER A 90 11.36 2.96 0.74
N LEU A 91 12.46 2.23 0.62
CA LEU A 91 12.49 0.78 0.52
C LEU A 91 12.77 0.20 1.92
N LEU A 92 12.09 -0.89 2.31
CA LEU A 92 12.32 -1.55 3.59
C LEU A 92 13.71 -2.20 3.64
N LYS A 93 14.04 -3.02 2.65
CA LYS A 93 15.28 -3.81 2.55
C LYS A 93 15.65 -4.07 1.09
N THR A 94 16.91 -4.40 0.83
CA THR A 94 17.43 -4.61 -0.53
C THR A 94 17.52 -6.08 -0.95
N GLN A 95 17.20 -7.02 -0.04
CA GLN A 95 17.25 -8.46 -0.33
C GLN A 95 15.90 -9.12 -0.08
N GLY A 96 15.61 -10.15 -0.88
CA GLY A 96 14.36 -10.91 -0.81
C GLY A 96 13.15 -10.05 -1.15
N PHE A 97 12.01 -10.43 -0.62
CA PHE A 97 10.74 -9.72 -0.82
C PHE A 97 10.67 -8.49 0.08
N SER A 98 10.78 -7.33 -0.52
CA SER A 98 10.73 -6.05 0.17
C SER A 98 9.37 -5.38 -0.02
N VAL A 99 9.02 -4.50 0.91
CA VAL A 99 7.96 -3.51 0.72
C VAL A 99 8.59 -2.12 0.55
N GLY A 100 7.87 -1.24 -0.12
CA GLY A 100 8.28 0.14 -0.33
C GLY A 100 7.12 1.10 -0.27
N LEU A 101 7.41 2.34 0.08
CA LEU A 101 6.48 3.47 0.07
C LEU A 101 7.01 4.53 -0.87
N THR A 102 6.17 5.05 -1.75
CA THR A 102 6.47 6.20 -2.59
C THR A 102 5.41 7.28 -2.39
N SER A 103 5.79 8.54 -2.50
CA SER A 103 4.91 9.67 -2.21
C SER A 103 5.28 10.91 -3.01
N ARG A 104 4.28 11.72 -3.34
CA ARG A 104 4.44 13.10 -3.83
C ARG A 104 4.95 14.03 -2.72
N PHE A 105 4.73 13.66 -1.45
CA PHE A 105 5.06 14.43 -0.26
C PHE A 105 6.25 13.83 0.47
N PRO A 106 6.99 14.62 1.27
CA PRO A 106 8.11 14.12 2.06
C PRO A 106 7.72 12.93 2.94
N ILE A 107 8.57 11.90 2.93
CA ILE A 107 8.44 10.70 3.76
C ILE A 107 9.41 10.80 4.94
N THR A 108 8.89 10.74 6.17
CA THR A 108 9.70 10.57 7.38
C THR A 108 9.66 9.11 7.80
N VAL A 109 10.74 8.38 7.61
CA VAL A 109 10.87 6.98 8.04
C VAL A 109 11.01 6.94 9.56
N ILE A 110 10.17 6.15 10.24
CA ILE A 110 10.18 5.97 11.70
C ILE A 110 10.84 4.64 12.05
N GLU A 111 10.47 3.56 11.38
CA GLU A 111 11.04 2.23 11.64
C GLU A 111 11.07 1.39 10.37
N LYS A 112 12.17 0.64 10.20
CA LYS A 112 12.31 -0.46 9.25
C LYS A 112 12.48 -1.74 10.04
N LYS A 113 11.42 -2.54 10.17
CA LYS A 113 11.41 -3.77 10.96
C LYS A 113 11.51 -4.98 10.04
N VAL A 114 12.56 -5.77 10.20
CA VAL A 114 12.75 -7.04 9.46
C VAL A 114 12.82 -8.23 10.41
N LYS A 115 13.62 -8.11 11.49
CA LYS A 115 13.85 -9.22 12.42
C LYS A 115 12.55 -9.64 13.12
N GLY A 116 12.26 -10.95 13.11
CA GLY A 116 11.08 -11.54 13.75
C GLY A 116 9.79 -11.44 12.92
N MET A 117 9.90 -11.12 11.64
CA MET A 117 8.81 -11.14 10.67
C MET A 117 9.28 -11.81 9.38
N HIS A 118 8.34 -12.36 8.62
CA HIS A 118 8.66 -13.05 7.36
C HIS A 118 9.22 -12.07 6.32
N HIS A 119 8.47 -11.02 6.01
CA HIS A 119 8.92 -9.98 5.08
C HIS A 119 9.32 -8.68 5.79
N GLY A 120 8.73 -8.40 6.94
CA GLY A 120 8.92 -7.17 7.70
C GLY A 120 7.87 -6.09 7.39
N PHE A 121 8.03 -4.90 8.01
CA PHE A 121 7.21 -3.74 7.72
C PHE A 121 8.04 -2.45 7.66
N LEU A 122 7.54 -1.48 6.91
CA LEU A 122 8.02 -0.12 6.87
C LEU A 122 7.01 0.79 7.58
N HIS A 123 7.44 1.46 8.66
CA HIS A 123 6.67 2.50 9.33
C HIS A 123 7.21 3.87 8.95
N ALA A 124 6.37 4.69 8.35
CA ALA A 124 6.72 6.04 7.93
C ALA A 124 5.59 7.03 8.24
N LYS A 125 5.91 8.32 8.25
CA LYS A 125 4.93 9.42 8.39
C LYS A 125 4.94 10.26 7.11
N VAL A 126 3.74 10.51 6.56
CA VAL A 126 3.52 11.37 5.38
C VAL A 126 2.30 12.24 5.66
N GLN A 127 2.40 13.55 5.44
CA GLN A 127 1.27 14.50 5.66
C GLN A 127 0.60 14.35 7.05
N GLY A 128 1.39 14.10 8.10
CA GLY A 128 0.88 13.90 9.45
C GLY A 128 0.31 12.50 9.75
N LEU A 129 0.10 11.65 8.75
CA LEU A 129 -0.45 10.29 8.88
C LEU A 129 0.65 9.25 9.05
N HIS A 130 0.42 8.26 9.90
CA HIS A 130 1.30 7.11 10.08
C HIS A 130 0.92 6.00 9.09
N PHE A 131 1.88 5.54 8.30
CA PHE A 131 1.75 4.45 7.33
C PHE A 131 2.54 3.24 7.79
N PHE A 132 1.89 2.09 7.92
CA PHE A 132 2.52 0.79 8.10
C PHE A 132 2.34 0.01 6.79
N VAL A 133 3.41 -0.06 6.01
CA VAL A 133 3.44 -0.84 4.77
C VAL A 133 3.88 -2.25 5.10
N ILE A 134 3.04 -3.22 4.81
CA ILE A 134 3.21 -4.61 5.22
C ILE A 134 3.14 -5.59 4.05
N HIS A 135 3.72 -6.76 4.26
CA HIS A 135 3.49 -7.99 3.53
C HIS A 135 3.64 -9.12 4.56
N LEU A 136 2.53 -9.71 5.01
CA LEU A 136 2.56 -10.76 6.01
C LEU A 136 2.93 -12.11 5.39
N SER A 137 3.29 -13.07 6.23
CA SER A 137 3.69 -14.41 5.79
C SER A 137 2.61 -15.10 4.93
N PRO A 138 2.93 -15.61 3.73
CA PRO A 138 1.96 -16.33 2.91
C PRO A 138 1.77 -17.80 3.34
N PHE A 139 2.52 -18.28 4.34
CA PHE A 139 2.65 -19.72 4.57
C PHE A 139 1.91 -20.24 5.79
N ASP A 140 1.83 -19.48 6.90
CA ASP A 140 1.32 -20.00 8.17
C ASP A 140 0.50 -18.92 8.89
N TRP A 141 -0.75 -19.23 9.25
CA TRP A 141 -1.62 -18.34 9.98
C TRP A 141 -1.08 -17.98 11.39
N ARG A 142 -0.29 -18.87 12.04
CA ARG A 142 0.32 -18.58 13.35
C ARG A 142 1.41 -17.53 13.22
N THR A 143 2.23 -17.64 12.16
CA THR A 143 3.24 -16.63 11.82
C THR A 143 2.57 -15.30 11.56
N ARG A 144 1.51 -15.24 10.74
CA ARG A 144 0.74 -14.01 10.51
C ARG A 144 0.15 -13.43 11.79
N SER A 145 -0.35 -14.29 12.69
CA SER A 145 -0.88 -13.87 13.98
C SER A 145 0.18 -13.19 14.86
N GLN A 146 1.41 -13.73 14.90
CA GLN A 146 2.54 -13.13 15.62
C GLN A 146 3.00 -11.82 14.97
N GLU A 147 3.01 -11.76 13.66
CA GLU A 147 3.32 -10.53 12.90
C GLU A 147 2.27 -9.45 13.17
N ALA A 148 0.98 -9.79 13.20
CA ALA A 148 -0.10 -8.88 13.58
C ALA A 148 0.10 -8.35 15.02
N GLN A 149 0.43 -9.19 15.98
CA GLN A 149 0.73 -8.76 17.37
C GLN A 149 1.93 -7.80 17.41
N THR A 150 2.99 -8.07 16.64
CA THR A 150 4.17 -7.21 16.54
C THR A 150 3.80 -5.83 15.99
N LEU A 151 3.00 -5.78 14.93
CA LEU A 151 2.47 -4.53 14.35
C LEU A 151 1.58 -3.79 15.34
N LEU A 152 0.63 -4.48 15.98
CA LEU A 152 -0.31 -3.89 16.93
C LEU A 152 0.40 -3.34 18.17
N GLY A 153 1.51 -3.94 18.59
CA GLY A 153 2.37 -3.38 19.64
C GLY A 153 2.91 -1.98 19.31
N LYS A 154 3.04 -1.64 18.01
CA LYS A 154 3.44 -0.30 17.54
C LYS A 154 2.25 0.61 17.24
N ILE A 155 1.18 0.03 16.75
CA ILE A 155 -0.02 0.76 16.30
C ILE A 155 -0.87 1.22 17.49
N ASN A 156 -1.10 0.36 18.49
CA ASN A 156 -1.98 0.66 19.62
C ASN A 156 -1.60 1.95 20.39
N PRO A 157 -0.31 2.22 20.72
CA PRO A 157 0.06 3.48 21.35
C PRO A 157 -0.27 4.71 20.51
N LEU A 158 -0.16 4.61 19.16
CA LEU A 158 -0.52 5.68 18.25
C LEU A 158 -2.04 5.93 18.25
N LEU A 159 -2.83 4.87 18.19
CA LEU A 159 -4.30 4.96 18.25
C LEU A 159 -4.77 5.55 19.57
N GLN A 160 -4.18 5.11 20.70
CA GLN A 160 -4.48 5.62 22.05
C GLN A 160 -4.14 7.10 22.21
N SER A 161 -3.07 7.58 21.54
CA SER A 161 -2.70 9.00 21.54
C SER A 161 -3.46 9.83 20.49
N GLY A 162 -4.46 9.24 19.82
CA GLY A 162 -5.29 9.93 18.82
C GLY A 162 -4.61 10.17 17.46
N GLN A 163 -3.45 9.56 17.24
CA GLN A 163 -2.76 9.65 15.95
C GLN A 163 -3.55 8.92 14.85
N GLN A 164 -3.45 9.43 13.63
CA GLN A 164 -4.10 8.82 12.48
C GLN A 164 -3.16 7.81 11.83
N VAL A 165 -3.65 6.58 11.70
CA VAL A 165 -2.86 5.43 11.24
C VAL A 165 -3.52 4.81 10.01
N ILE A 166 -2.71 4.40 9.04
CA ILE A 166 -3.07 3.58 7.89
C ILE A 166 -2.15 2.34 7.92
N VAL A 167 -2.73 1.15 7.86
CA VAL A 167 -2.03 -0.13 7.65
C VAL A 167 -2.45 -0.65 6.30
N LEU A 168 -1.49 -0.89 5.40
CA LEU A 168 -1.83 -1.26 4.03
C LEU A 168 -0.79 -2.22 3.44
N GLY A 169 -1.27 -3.07 2.56
CA GLY A 169 -0.45 -4.09 1.92
C GLY A 169 -1.17 -5.40 1.71
N ASP A 170 -0.36 -6.43 1.48
CA ASP A 170 -0.78 -7.80 1.40
C ASP A 170 -0.74 -8.44 2.80
N PHE A 171 -1.92 -8.75 3.33
CA PHE A 171 -2.06 -9.38 4.65
C PHE A 171 -1.97 -10.89 4.58
N ASN A 172 -2.08 -11.50 3.38
CA ASN A 172 -2.13 -12.95 3.20
C ASN A 172 -3.15 -13.64 4.15
N ALA A 173 -4.18 -12.92 4.56
CA ALA A 173 -5.13 -13.33 5.58
C ALA A 173 -6.58 -13.10 5.12
N SER A 174 -7.42 -14.09 5.38
CA SER A 174 -8.85 -14.02 5.08
C SER A 174 -9.57 -13.09 6.06
N CYS A 175 -10.60 -12.39 5.56
CA CYS A 175 -11.42 -11.44 6.32
C CYS A 175 -12.77 -12.04 6.68
N SER A 176 -13.22 -11.85 7.92
CA SER A 176 -14.54 -12.31 8.39
C SER A 176 -15.73 -11.70 7.61
N ALA A 177 -15.56 -10.51 7.02
CA ALA A 177 -16.56 -9.92 6.14
C ALA A 177 -16.81 -10.75 4.86
N ASP A 178 -15.86 -11.59 4.47
CA ASP A 178 -15.95 -12.47 3.30
C ASP A 178 -16.19 -13.95 3.69
N LYS A 179 -16.39 -14.23 5.00
CA LYS A 179 -16.54 -15.57 5.58
C LYS A 179 -17.59 -16.42 4.88
N LYS A 180 -18.77 -15.85 4.61
CA LYS A 180 -19.86 -16.60 3.97
C LYS A 180 -19.46 -17.17 2.61
N TRP A 181 -18.73 -16.39 1.82
CA TRP A 181 -18.20 -16.81 0.52
C TRP A 181 -17.09 -17.86 0.69
N LEU A 182 -16.11 -17.57 1.55
CA LEU A 182 -14.94 -18.44 1.74
C LEU A 182 -15.34 -19.82 2.31
N ASP A 183 -16.22 -19.86 3.31
CA ASP A 183 -16.67 -21.12 3.92
C ASP A 183 -17.49 -22.00 2.94
N GLN A 184 -18.09 -21.41 1.92
CA GLN A 184 -18.84 -22.12 0.86
C GLN A 184 -17.95 -22.46 -0.35
N ASN A 185 -16.76 -21.90 -0.43
CA ASN A 185 -15.84 -22.10 -1.56
C ASN A 185 -15.00 -23.36 -1.36
N THR A 186 -15.60 -24.52 -1.66
CA THR A 186 -14.96 -25.82 -1.50
C THR A 186 -13.74 -26.01 -2.41
N GLU A 187 -13.71 -25.40 -3.58
CA GLU A 187 -12.56 -25.47 -4.50
C GLU A 187 -11.33 -24.82 -3.89
N LEU A 188 -11.47 -23.58 -3.38
CA LEU A 188 -10.39 -22.85 -2.72
C LEU A 188 -9.96 -23.56 -1.43
N LEU A 189 -10.91 -24.04 -0.62
CA LEU A 189 -10.64 -24.77 0.60
C LEU A 189 -9.80 -26.02 0.32
N ASN A 190 -10.20 -26.85 -0.65
CA ASN A 190 -9.48 -28.08 -1.02
C ASN A 190 -8.08 -27.76 -1.56
N LYS A 191 -7.93 -26.74 -2.40
CA LYS A 191 -6.63 -26.30 -2.90
C LYS A 191 -5.70 -25.84 -1.76
N THR A 192 -6.24 -25.10 -0.79
CA THR A 192 -5.46 -24.65 0.37
C THR A 192 -5.07 -25.82 1.26
N ALA A 193 -5.99 -26.79 1.49
CA ALA A 193 -5.72 -28.00 2.25
C ALA A 193 -4.65 -28.88 1.57
N GLU A 194 -4.70 -29.00 0.24
CA GLU A 194 -3.67 -29.69 -0.53
C GLU A 194 -2.31 -29.01 -0.40
N SER A 195 -2.27 -27.69 -0.48
CA SER A 195 -1.04 -26.92 -0.26
C SER A 195 -0.47 -27.11 1.14
N ASP A 196 -1.31 -27.08 2.17
CA ASP A 196 -0.90 -27.32 3.56
C ASP A 196 -0.42 -28.76 3.79
N HIS A 197 -0.98 -29.72 3.05
CA HIS A 197 -0.53 -31.12 3.14
C HIS A 197 0.79 -31.37 2.40
N THR A 198 0.99 -30.75 1.24
CA THR A 198 2.14 -31.03 0.36
C THR A 198 3.39 -30.24 0.70
N HIS A 199 3.27 -29.12 1.39
CA HIS A 199 4.38 -28.21 1.73
C HIS A 199 4.57 -28.15 3.25
N ALA A 200 5.68 -28.67 3.75
CA ALA A 200 5.96 -28.78 5.19
C ALA A 200 5.87 -27.48 6.00
N HIS A 201 6.00 -26.33 5.33
CA HIS A 201 5.93 -25.01 5.97
C HIS A 201 4.58 -24.30 5.77
N HIS A 202 3.64 -24.92 5.04
CA HIS A 202 2.33 -24.32 4.81
C HIS A 202 1.35 -24.80 5.89
N GLN A 203 0.69 -23.82 6.51
CA GLN A 203 -0.42 -24.00 7.46
C GLN A 203 -1.36 -22.81 7.37
N ASN A 204 -2.01 -22.66 6.23
CA ASN A 204 -2.92 -21.55 5.97
C ASN A 204 -4.30 -21.80 6.57
N LEU A 205 -4.70 -23.06 6.70
CA LEU A 205 -5.94 -23.44 7.37
C LEU A 205 -5.72 -23.66 8.87
N LYS A 206 -6.69 -23.22 9.66
CA LYS A 206 -6.81 -23.49 11.09
C LYS A 206 -7.87 -24.57 11.30
N GLU A 207 -7.46 -25.75 11.79
CA GLU A 207 -8.37 -26.87 12.00
C GLU A 207 -9.19 -27.25 10.73
N GLY A 208 -8.54 -27.17 9.56
CA GLY A 208 -9.14 -27.48 8.27
C GLY A 208 -10.10 -26.41 7.73
N LYS A 209 -10.11 -25.19 8.28
CA LYS A 209 -10.95 -24.07 7.89
C LYS A 209 -10.12 -22.80 7.65
N PHE A 210 -10.64 -21.85 6.87
CA PHE A 210 -10.03 -20.53 6.75
C PHE A 210 -9.92 -19.85 8.12
N ASP A 211 -8.76 -19.23 8.38
CA ASP A 211 -8.52 -18.47 9.60
C ASP A 211 -8.87 -16.99 9.40
N TYR A 212 -9.74 -16.49 10.24
CA TYR A 212 -10.13 -15.07 10.25
C TYR A 212 -9.48 -14.31 11.41
N SER A 213 -8.82 -15.01 12.34
CA SER A 213 -8.34 -14.43 13.60
C SER A 213 -7.24 -13.40 13.41
N VAL A 214 -6.48 -13.47 12.31
CA VAL A 214 -5.43 -12.49 11.99
C VAL A 214 -6.04 -11.13 11.72
N MET A 215 -7.04 -11.04 10.83
CA MET A 215 -7.72 -9.77 10.51
C MET A 215 -8.53 -9.24 11.70
N GLU A 216 -9.16 -10.12 12.49
CA GLU A 216 -9.90 -9.74 13.69
C GLU A 216 -9.02 -9.02 14.74
N GLN A 217 -7.72 -9.34 14.82
CA GLN A 217 -6.81 -8.60 15.71
C GLN A 217 -6.73 -7.12 15.35
N PHE A 218 -6.63 -6.80 14.05
CA PHE A 218 -6.60 -5.42 13.58
C PHE A 218 -7.95 -4.70 13.80
N PHE A 219 -9.08 -5.38 13.56
CA PHE A 219 -10.40 -4.81 13.77
C PHE A 219 -10.69 -4.58 15.27
N ASN A 220 -10.32 -5.52 16.14
CA ASN A 220 -10.44 -5.38 17.59
C ASN A 220 -9.57 -4.26 18.16
N ALA A 221 -8.46 -3.91 17.50
CA ALA A 221 -7.65 -2.75 17.84
C ALA A 221 -8.28 -1.41 17.40
N GLY A 222 -9.41 -1.44 16.69
CA GLY A 222 -10.15 -0.25 16.24
C GLY A 222 -9.76 0.25 14.85
N LEU A 223 -9.05 -0.57 14.06
CA LEU A 223 -8.81 -0.29 12.65
C LEU A 223 -10.03 -0.70 11.82
N ILE A 224 -10.31 0.08 10.79
CA ILE A 224 -11.48 -0.07 9.90
C ILE A 224 -11.00 -0.38 8.49
N ASP A 225 -11.60 -1.38 7.85
CA ASP A 225 -11.41 -1.63 6.42
C ASP A 225 -12.06 -0.51 5.60
N THR A 226 -11.23 0.28 4.94
CA THR A 226 -11.67 1.47 4.19
C THR A 226 -12.42 1.13 2.92
N THR A 227 -12.34 -0.13 2.48
CA THR A 227 -12.87 -0.56 1.18
C THR A 227 -14.25 -1.20 1.33
N LEU A 228 -14.52 -1.84 2.47
CA LEU A 228 -15.67 -2.73 2.66
C LEU A 228 -17.03 -2.09 2.29
N SER A 229 -17.27 -0.84 2.68
CA SER A 229 -18.53 -0.14 2.40
C SER A 229 -18.73 0.28 0.94
N PHE A 230 -17.69 0.14 0.11
CA PHE A 230 -17.70 0.49 -1.33
C PHE A 230 -17.67 -0.77 -2.23
N LEU A 231 -17.48 -1.93 -1.63
CA LEU A 231 -17.43 -3.19 -2.36
C LEU A 231 -18.84 -3.71 -2.67
N PRO A 232 -19.00 -4.52 -3.72
CA PRO A 232 -20.25 -5.21 -3.99
C PRO A 232 -20.70 -6.05 -2.77
N ASP A 233 -22.02 -6.23 -2.61
CA ASP A 233 -22.57 -7.09 -1.56
C ASP A 233 -22.16 -8.55 -1.73
N ASP A 234 -21.98 -8.99 -2.97
CA ASP A 234 -21.48 -10.34 -3.31
C ASP A 234 -19.97 -10.45 -3.06
N PRO A 235 -19.52 -11.21 -2.03
CA PRO A 235 -18.11 -11.34 -1.72
C PRO A 235 -17.27 -11.96 -2.85
N SER A 236 -17.86 -12.76 -3.74
CA SER A 236 -17.18 -13.34 -4.91
C SER A 236 -16.64 -12.27 -5.87
N GLN A 237 -17.12 -11.03 -5.77
CA GLN A 237 -16.70 -9.90 -6.59
C GLN A 237 -15.69 -8.98 -5.87
N ARG A 238 -15.26 -9.33 -4.64
CA ARG A 238 -14.38 -8.51 -3.80
C ARG A 238 -12.92 -8.93 -3.87
N LEU A 239 -12.53 -9.72 -4.86
CA LEU A 239 -11.22 -10.38 -4.91
C LEU A 239 -10.09 -9.40 -5.15
N SER A 240 -8.97 -9.59 -4.44
CA SER A 240 -7.70 -8.93 -4.73
C SER A 240 -6.62 -9.87 -5.27
N PHE A 241 -6.84 -11.19 -5.19
CA PHE A 241 -5.97 -12.27 -5.69
C PHE A 241 -6.82 -13.49 -6.07
N PRO A 242 -6.45 -14.29 -7.11
CA PRO A 242 -5.47 -13.98 -8.13
C PRO A 242 -6.07 -13.14 -9.28
N SER A 243 -5.21 -12.41 -9.96
CA SER A 243 -5.56 -11.76 -11.23
C SER A 243 -5.52 -12.75 -12.41
N GLY A 244 -5.98 -12.27 -13.59
CA GLY A 244 -6.00 -13.08 -14.81
C GLY A 244 -4.63 -13.54 -15.33
N ILE A 245 -3.52 -12.94 -14.89
CA ILE A 245 -2.17 -13.27 -15.34
C ILE A 245 -1.75 -14.71 -14.97
N LEU A 246 -2.19 -15.21 -13.80
CA LEU A 246 -1.90 -16.57 -13.37
C LEU A 246 -2.74 -17.63 -14.08
N SER A 247 -3.97 -17.29 -14.45
CA SER A 247 -4.91 -18.25 -15.03
C SER A 247 -4.85 -18.33 -16.56
N GLY A 248 -4.16 -17.39 -17.21
CA GLY A 248 -4.21 -17.24 -18.68
C GLY A 248 -5.61 -16.93 -19.23
N LYS A 249 -6.57 -16.67 -18.34
CA LYS A 249 -8.00 -16.38 -18.59
C LYS A 249 -8.44 -15.27 -17.65
N LYS A 250 -9.69 -14.82 -17.77
CA LYS A 250 -10.31 -13.94 -16.78
C LYS A 250 -10.18 -14.59 -15.40
N SER A 251 -9.88 -13.78 -14.35
CA SER A 251 -9.81 -14.26 -12.98
C SER A 251 -11.00 -15.18 -12.68
N ALA A 252 -10.71 -16.39 -12.23
CA ALA A 252 -11.73 -17.35 -11.85
C ALA A 252 -12.18 -17.03 -10.41
N PRO A 253 -13.40 -16.49 -10.22
CA PRO A 253 -13.87 -16.08 -8.90
C PRO A 253 -13.76 -17.21 -7.85
N GLU A 254 -14.00 -18.44 -8.27
CA GLU A 254 -13.95 -19.64 -7.42
C GLU A 254 -12.58 -19.93 -6.80
N ARG A 255 -11.51 -19.30 -7.29
CA ARG A 255 -10.15 -19.45 -6.79
C ARG A 255 -9.64 -18.20 -6.09
N GLY A 256 -10.50 -17.20 -5.97
CA GLY A 256 -10.09 -15.88 -5.53
C GLY A 256 -10.42 -15.62 -4.07
N GLU A 257 -9.61 -14.75 -3.47
CA GLU A 257 -9.78 -14.23 -2.13
C GLU A 257 -9.35 -12.77 -2.05
N ARG A 258 -9.78 -12.09 -1.00
CA ARG A 258 -9.41 -10.71 -0.70
C ARG A 258 -8.38 -10.73 0.42
N ILE A 259 -7.13 -10.44 0.07
CA ILE A 259 -5.99 -10.46 0.98
C ILE A 259 -5.20 -9.16 1.01
N ASP A 260 -5.49 -8.23 0.09
CA ASP A 260 -4.92 -6.89 0.06
C ASP A 260 -5.89 -5.88 0.66
N PHE A 261 -5.42 -5.08 1.61
CA PHE A 261 -6.27 -4.16 2.37
C PHE A 261 -5.61 -2.79 2.56
N ILE A 262 -6.45 -1.77 2.73
CA ILE A 262 -6.12 -0.49 3.34
C ILE A 262 -6.98 -0.36 4.58
N LEU A 263 -6.39 -0.53 5.76
CA LEU A 263 -7.05 -0.32 7.05
C LEU A 263 -6.68 1.05 7.58
N SER A 264 -7.61 1.74 8.22
CA SER A 264 -7.33 3.04 8.84
C SER A 264 -7.92 3.18 10.24
N SER A 265 -7.35 4.09 11.03
CA SER A 265 -7.94 4.50 12.31
C SER A 265 -9.37 5.02 12.10
N LYS A 266 -10.26 4.81 13.09
CA LYS A 266 -11.70 5.12 13.01
C LYS A 266 -11.98 6.57 12.56
N LYS A 267 -11.24 7.55 13.10
CA LYS A 267 -11.41 8.96 12.74
C LYS A 267 -11.07 9.22 11.26
N LEU A 268 -10.05 8.54 10.73
CA LEU A 268 -9.65 8.67 9.34
C LEU A 268 -10.60 7.91 8.41
N ALA A 269 -11.13 6.75 8.83
CA ALA A 269 -12.13 6.00 8.06
C ALA A 269 -13.40 6.82 7.76
N GLN A 270 -13.80 7.72 8.66
CA GLN A 270 -14.93 8.64 8.45
C GLN A 270 -14.69 9.65 7.31
N ARG A 271 -13.45 9.78 6.84
CA ARG A 271 -13.03 10.68 5.76
C ARG A 271 -12.84 9.96 4.43
N VAL A 272 -13.11 8.69 4.36
CA VAL A 272 -13.07 7.94 3.10
C VAL A 272 -14.19 8.46 2.19
N HIS A 273 -13.78 9.01 1.05
CA HIS A 273 -14.70 9.51 0.02
C HIS A 273 -15.04 8.41 -0.98
N HIS A 274 -14.06 7.60 -1.34
CA HIS A 274 -14.22 6.47 -2.25
C HIS A 274 -13.13 5.44 -2.01
N SER A 275 -13.46 4.16 -2.21
CA SER A 275 -12.46 3.08 -2.19
C SER A 275 -12.85 1.98 -3.17
N LYS A 276 -11.85 1.30 -3.75
CA LYS A 276 -12.08 0.22 -4.73
C LYS A 276 -10.92 -0.74 -4.81
N ILE A 277 -11.22 -1.97 -5.20
CA ILE A 277 -10.26 -2.92 -5.78
C ILE A 277 -10.40 -2.83 -7.30
N VAL A 278 -9.30 -2.61 -8.02
CA VAL A 278 -9.35 -2.47 -9.48
C VAL A 278 -9.07 -3.81 -10.13
N THR A 279 -10.14 -4.48 -10.60
CA THR A 279 -10.07 -5.86 -11.14
C THR A 279 -10.18 -5.94 -12.66
N LYS A 280 -10.44 -4.81 -13.34
CA LYS A 280 -10.71 -4.79 -14.78
C LYS A 280 -9.59 -4.12 -15.58
N GLY A 281 -9.46 -4.52 -16.85
CA GLY A 281 -8.53 -3.91 -17.80
C GLY A 281 -7.11 -4.46 -17.67
N ILE A 282 -6.13 -3.58 -17.87
CA ILE A 282 -4.72 -3.93 -18.02
C ILE A 282 -4.09 -4.50 -16.74
N VAL A 283 -4.68 -4.26 -15.57
CA VAL A 283 -4.19 -4.80 -14.27
C VAL A 283 -4.08 -6.33 -14.26
N ASN A 284 -4.89 -7.00 -15.09
CA ASN A 284 -4.82 -8.46 -15.30
C ASN A 284 -3.54 -8.93 -16.02
N GLN A 285 -2.66 -8.00 -16.45
CA GLN A 285 -1.41 -8.30 -17.14
C GLN A 285 -0.19 -7.73 -16.40
N ILE A 286 -0.39 -7.06 -15.25
CA ILE A 286 0.66 -6.34 -14.52
C ILE A 286 1.16 -7.15 -13.33
N SER A 287 0.26 -7.73 -12.55
CA SER A 287 0.55 -8.52 -11.34
C SER A 287 -0.48 -9.62 -11.18
N ASP A 288 -0.16 -10.63 -10.37
CA ASP A 288 -1.11 -11.65 -9.92
C ASP A 288 -2.07 -11.15 -8.83
N HIS A 289 -1.81 -9.96 -8.27
CA HIS A 289 -2.74 -9.24 -7.40
C HIS A 289 -3.45 -8.10 -8.12
N PHE A 290 -4.55 -7.64 -7.53
CA PHE A 290 -5.25 -6.43 -7.92
C PHE A 290 -4.97 -5.31 -6.93
N PRO A 291 -4.73 -4.07 -7.42
CA PRO A 291 -4.46 -2.93 -6.56
C PRO A 291 -5.71 -2.45 -5.83
N VAL A 292 -5.51 -1.99 -4.59
CA VAL A 292 -6.53 -1.32 -3.78
C VAL A 292 -6.24 0.17 -3.72
N ILE A 293 -7.27 1.00 -3.96
CA ILE A 293 -7.17 2.46 -3.95
C ILE A 293 -8.22 3.01 -3.00
N THR A 294 -7.80 3.92 -2.11
CA THR A 294 -8.68 4.66 -1.21
C THR A 294 -8.42 6.16 -1.30
N ASP A 295 -9.47 6.92 -1.47
CA ASP A 295 -9.48 8.39 -1.52
C ASP A 295 -9.98 8.93 -0.17
N PHE A 296 -9.12 9.66 0.55
CA PHE A 296 -9.44 10.32 1.80
C PHE A 296 -9.65 11.83 1.60
N GLN A 297 -10.70 12.40 2.19
CA GLN A 297 -10.92 13.84 2.18
C GLN A 297 -9.90 14.58 3.05
N ARG A 298 -9.33 15.67 2.54
CA ARG A 298 -8.50 16.62 3.28
C ARG A 298 -9.36 17.74 3.92
N PRO A 299 -8.84 18.53 4.84
CA PRO A 299 -7.56 18.43 5.53
C PRO A 299 -7.55 17.35 6.61
N PHE A 300 -6.35 16.84 6.90
CA PHE A 300 -6.16 15.99 8.08
C PHE A 300 -5.87 16.89 9.28
N ALA A 301 -6.46 16.58 10.46
CA ALA A 301 -6.11 17.29 11.69
C ALA A 301 -4.62 17.05 12.00
N GLN A 302 -3.90 18.13 12.20
CA GLN A 302 -2.51 18.11 12.65
C GLN A 302 -2.42 17.64 14.08
#